data_f8bc4799d272a3cf8b80a29f3f85600d
#
_entry.id   f8bc4799d272a3cf8b80a29f3f85600d
#
_cell.length_a   1.000
_cell.length_b   1.000
_cell.length_c   1.000
_cell.angle_alpha   90.00
_cell.angle_beta   90.00
_cell.angle_gamma   90.00
#
_symmetry.space_group_name_H-M   'P 1'
#
loop_
_entity.id
_entity.type
_entity.pdbx_description
1 polymer ?
#
loop_
_entity_poly.entity_id
_entity_poly.type
_entity_poly.pdbx_seq_one_letter_code
_entity_poly.pdbx_strand_id
1 'polypeptide(L)'
;MQEHKPYKTSCHPEQREGSVCRFFVPIVLRMTFAFLLIWSSLSLQAKEYAIKEIPMVHLQDRTRYVSNPDNILSASAVAEMDRILYELEQKTGIQTLVVAVTGIEGGDCFEFTHRLFNEVGVGQKERNNGLVILLSTEERCVQFVTGYGLEGVLPDAICKRIQSRYMVEHLGKDDWDTGMVEGIRAVNGYLDGSMENIGSNEDEDMTPLYIFGAFMLGGLGLFGWAVWSNNRCPKCKKHKIQRISSQVLSRANGFITEETTYLCQNCGHTFTRKTKSSDPNFRGPRSGGPTIFMGGGGFGGRGGGFSGGSFGGGMSGGGGAGSRF
;
A
#
# COMPACT_ATOMS: atom_id res chain seq x y z
N MET A 1 -29.66 -60.07 83.02
CA MET A 1 -31.12 -60.24 82.90
C MET A 1 -31.61 -59.48 81.66
N GLN A 2 -32.14 -60.22 80.66
CA GLN A 2 -33.02 -59.86 79.56
C GLN A 2 -32.55 -58.65 78.64
N GLU A 3 -31.97 -58.95 77.51
CA GLU A 3 -32.64 -59.31 76.21
C GLU A 3 -33.87 -58.48 75.88
N HIS A 4 -33.59 -57.59 74.78
CA HIS A 4 -34.63 -57.43 73.80
C HIS A 4 -33.99 -56.93 72.43
N LYS A 5 -33.96 -57.84 71.48
CA LYS A 5 -34.00 -57.47 70.01
C LYS A 5 -35.30 -56.75 69.74
N PRO A 6 -35.37 -55.87 68.82
CA PRO A 6 -35.88 -56.24 67.55
C PRO A 6 -35.80 -55.42 66.34
N TYR A 7 -36.37 -55.85 65.41
CA TYR A 7 -37.12 -55.46 64.24
C TYR A 7 -36.43 -54.77 63.10
N LYS A 8 -36.22 -55.64 62.13
CA LYS A 8 -36.05 -55.22 60.73
C LYS A 8 -37.39 -54.71 60.20
N THR A 9 -37.40 -53.51 59.63
CA THR A 9 -38.37 -53.10 58.64
C THR A 9 -37.62 -52.76 57.35
N SER A 10 -37.75 -53.65 56.42
CA SER A 10 -37.47 -53.54 55.04
C SER A 10 -38.47 -52.54 54.41
N CYS A 11 -37.90 -51.42 53.89
CA CYS A 11 -38.65 -50.65 52.92
C CYS A 11 -37.81 -50.55 51.69
N HIS A 12 -38.22 -51.27 50.68
CA HIS A 12 -37.78 -51.03 49.32
C HIS A 12 -38.21 -49.61 48.85
N PRO A 13 -37.32 -48.76 48.36
CA PRO A 13 -37.74 -47.66 47.47
C PRO A 13 -37.73 -48.18 46.07
N GLU A 14 -38.84 -48.06 45.47
CA GLU A 14 -39.18 -48.30 44.08
C GLU A 14 -38.26 -47.46 43.16
N GLN A 15 -37.28 -48.12 42.56
CA GLN A 15 -36.45 -47.57 41.49
C GLN A 15 -37.27 -47.52 40.19
N ARG A 16 -37.94 -46.43 39.93
CA ARG A 16 -38.52 -46.22 38.61
C ARG A 16 -38.88 -44.78 38.26
N GLU A 17 -37.98 -43.81 38.48
CA GLU A 17 -38.18 -42.48 37.91
C GLU A 17 -36.85 -41.72 37.61
N GLY A 18 -35.77 -42.41 37.28
CA GLY A 18 -34.47 -41.76 37.04
C GLY A 18 -33.92 -41.83 35.61
N SER A 19 -34.54 -42.56 34.69
CA SER A 19 -33.92 -42.84 33.40
C SER A 19 -34.37 -41.93 32.24
N VAL A 20 -35.44 -41.19 32.36
CA VAL A 20 -35.91 -40.30 31.29
C VAL A 20 -35.21 -38.93 31.32
N CYS A 21 -34.85 -38.41 32.49
CA CYS A 21 -34.17 -37.11 32.58
C CYS A 21 -32.68 -37.13 32.18
N ARG A 22 -32.01 -38.29 32.25
CA ARG A 22 -30.59 -38.38 31.87
C ARG A 22 -30.32 -38.38 30.38
N PHE A 23 -31.33 -38.70 29.54
CA PHE A 23 -31.19 -38.67 28.07
C PHE A 23 -31.64 -37.35 27.45
N PHE A 24 -32.56 -36.61 28.09
CA PHE A 24 -33.08 -35.36 27.54
C PHE A 24 -32.13 -34.17 27.71
N VAL A 25 -31.43 -34.09 28.82
CA VAL A 25 -30.50 -32.98 29.11
C VAL A 25 -29.34 -32.88 28.07
N PRO A 26 -28.66 -33.98 27.67
CA PRO A 26 -27.60 -33.86 26.64
C PRO A 26 -28.15 -33.58 25.25
N ILE A 27 -29.38 -33.98 24.93
CA ILE A 27 -30.00 -33.71 23.61
C ILE A 27 -30.38 -32.23 23.51
N VAL A 28 -31.03 -31.69 24.52
CA VAL A 28 -31.43 -30.27 24.57
C VAL A 28 -30.17 -29.38 24.58
N LEU A 29 -29.11 -29.73 25.34
CA LEU A 29 -27.86 -29.02 25.38
C LEU A 29 -27.12 -29.08 24.02
N ARG A 30 -27.18 -30.23 23.32
CA ARG A 30 -26.63 -30.36 21.95
C ARG A 30 -27.43 -29.57 20.92
N MET A 31 -28.73 -29.54 21.03
CA MET A 31 -29.60 -28.75 20.13
C MET A 31 -29.41 -27.24 20.37
N THR A 32 -29.32 -26.81 21.62
CA THR A 32 -29.03 -25.39 21.93
C THR A 32 -27.64 -24.96 21.46
N PHE A 33 -26.62 -25.83 21.60
CA PHE A 33 -25.30 -25.55 21.08
C PHE A 33 -25.24 -25.52 19.54
N ALA A 34 -25.96 -26.44 18.87
CA ALA A 34 -26.11 -26.41 17.43
C ALA A 34 -26.85 -25.15 16.94
N PHE A 35 -27.89 -24.73 17.67
CA PHE A 35 -28.65 -23.52 17.35
C PHE A 35 -27.83 -22.25 17.57
N LEU A 36 -26.97 -22.20 18.61
CA LEU A 36 -25.99 -21.11 18.85
C LEU A 36 -24.91 -21.07 17.75
N LEU A 37 -24.43 -22.22 17.28
CA LEU A 37 -23.47 -22.29 16.17
C LEU A 37 -24.11 -21.89 14.82
N ILE A 38 -25.35 -22.20 14.59
CA ILE A 38 -26.09 -21.77 13.39
C ILE A 38 -26.36 -20.26 13.46
N TRP A 39 -26.65 -19.72 14.63
CA TRP A 39 -26.90 -18.29 14.79
C TRP A 39 -25.61 -17.46 14.70
N SER A 40 -24.45 -18.01 15.08
CA SER A 40 -23.16 -17.35 14.91
C SER A 40 -22.66 -17.32 13.46
N SER A 41 -23.26 -18.10 12.57
CA SER A 41 -22.96 -18.10 11.12
C SER A 41 -23.83 -17.13 10.30
N LEU A 42 -24.71 -16.32 10.93
CA LEU A 42 -25.24 -15.13 10.26
C LEU A 42 -24.09 -14.12 10.13
N SER A 43 -23.28 -14.32 9.11
CA SER A 43 -22.30 -13.34 8.68
C SER A 43 -23.06 -12.04 8.40
N LEU A 44 -22.79 -10.99 9.16
CA LEU A 44 -23.10 -9.63 8.77
C LEU A 44 -22.35 -9.40 7.46
N GLN A 45 -23.00 -9.63 6.34
CA GLN A 45 -22.43 -9.28 5.06
C GLN A 45 -22.44 -7.76 5.01
N ALA A 46 -21.25 -7.14 5.01
CA ALA A 46 -21.14 -5.71 4.78
C ALA A 46 -21.81 -5.39 3.44
N LYS A 47 -22.48 -4.29 3.37
CA LYS A 47 -23.18 -3.87 2.16
C LYS A 47 -22.16 -3.30 1.18
N GLU A 48 -21.90 -4.02 0.10
CA GLU A 48 -21.12 -3.51 -1.01
C GLU A 48 -22.04 -2.67 -1.92
N TYR A 49 -21.58 -1.45 -2.24
CA TYR A 49 -22.31 -0.53 -3.11
C TYR A 49 -21.86 -0.65 -4.55
N ALA A 50 -22.82 -0.86 -5.45
CA ALA A 50 -22.62 -0.59 -6.87
C ALA A 50 -22.76 0.92 -7.15
N ILE A 51 -22.13 1.42 -8.22
CA ILE A 51 -22.13 2.86 -8.55
C ILE A 51 -23.56 3.43 -8.65
N LYS A 52 -24.49 2.66 -9.21
CA LYS A 52 -25.91 3.05 -9.39
C LYS A 52 -26.69 3.17 -8.10
N GLU A 53 -26.21 2.56 -7.02
CA GLU A 53 -26.86 2.56 -5.70
C GLU A 53 -26.45 3.76 -4.85
N ILE A 54 -25.38 4.48 -5.25
CA ILE A 54 -24.91 5.66 -4.54
C ILE A 54 -25.89 6.81 -4.76
N PRO A 55 -26.47 7.39 -3.69
CA PRO A 55 -27.34 8.54 -3.81
C PRO A 55 -26.60 9.75 -4.34
N MET A 56 -27.01 10.25 -5.51
CA MET A 56 -26.46 11.48 -6.09
C MET A 56 -27.13 12.71 -5.46
N VAL A 57 -26.72 13.05 -4.24
CA VAL A 57 -27.34 14.11 -3.46
C VAL A 57 -27.27 15.48 -4.12
N HIS A 58 -26.19 15.77 -4.84
CA HIS A 58 -26.00 17.04 -5.55
C HIS A 58 -27.02 17.27 -6.69
N LEU A 59 -27.52 16.20 -7.30
CA LEU A 59 -28.56 16.30 -8.34
C LEU A 59 -29.92 16.67 -7.75
N GLN A 60 -30.14 16.38 -6.48
CA GLN A 60 -31.37 16.71 -5.76
C GLN A 60 -31.30 18.09 -5.07
N ASP A 61 -30.15 18.40 -4.51
CA ASP A 61 -29.86 19.64 -3.80
C ASP A 61 -28.44 20.11 -4.12
N ARG A 62 -28.32 21.23 -4.81
CA ARG A 62 -27.05 21.81 -5.26
C ARG A 62 -26.13 22.27 -4.12
N THR A 63 -26.62 22.32 -2.90
CA THR A 63 -25.82 22.66 -1.72
C THR A 63 -25.23 21.44 -1.03
N ARG A 64 -25.53 20.23 -1.53
CA ARG A 64 -25.07 18.96 -0.96
C ARG A 64 -24.08 18.27 -1.86
N TYR A 65 -22.93 17.93 -1.33
CA TYR A 65 -21.80 17.33 -2.04
C TYR A 65 -21.45 15.97 -1.47
N VAL A 66 -21.89 15.66 -0.23
CA VAL A 66 -21.51 14.46 0.49
C VAL A 66 -22.61 13.42 0.46
N SER A 67 -22.36 12.30 -0.21
CA SER A 67 -23.20 11.10 -0.19
C SER A 67 -22.73 10.17 0.93
N ASN A 68 -23.55 10.00 1.96
CA ASN A 68 -23.24 9.22 3.16
C ASN A 68 -24.41 8.28 3.51
N PRO A 69 -24.70 7.27 2.67
CA PRO A 69 -25.89 6.41 2.83
C PRO A 69 -25.85 5.55 4.10
N ASP A 70 -24.66 5.16 4.57
CA ASP A 70 -24.46 4.31 5.74
C ASP A 70 -24.31 5.09 7.04
N ASN A 71 -24.40 6.44 7.00
CA ASN A 71 -24.17 7.31 8.14
C ASN A 71 -22.81 7.07 8.83
N ILE A 72 -21.76 6.82 8.05
CA ILE A 72 -20.38 6.69 8.53
C ILE A 72 -19.91 8.00 9.13
N LEU A 73 -20.24 9.10 8.45
CA LEU A 73 -19.94 10.45 8.89
C LEU A 73 -21.11 11.03 9.68
N SER A 74 -20.81 11.79 10.72
CA SER A 74 -21.83 12.50 11.48
C SER A 74 -22.51 13.59 10.64
N ALA A 75 -23.74 13.92 10.98
CA ALA A 75 -24.48 14.99 10.31
C ALA A 75 -23.78 16.36 10.41
N SER A 76 -23.04 16.61 11.49
CA SER A 76 -22.25 17.83 11.67
C SER A 76 -21.07 17.91 10.72
N ALA A 77 -20.32 16.79 10.56
CA ALA A 77 -19.21 16.69 9.63
C ALA A 77 -19.67 16.84 8.18
N VAL A 78 -20.78 16.18 7.82
CA VAL A 78 -21.38 16.30 6.48
C VAL A 78 -21.78 17.75 6.20
N ALA A 79 -22.47 18.42 7.12
CA ALA A 79 -22.89 19.82 6.95
C ALA A 79 -21.69 20.78 6.82
N GLU A 80 -20.61 20.53 7.56
CA GLU A 80 -19.40 21.34 7.45
C GLU A 80 -18.70 21.14 6.10
N MET A 81 -18.55 19.91 5.64
CA MET A 81 -17.97 19.60 4.33
C MET A 81 -18.81 20.18 3.20
N ASP A 82 -20.15 20.03 3.25
CA ASP A 82 -21.05 20.61 2.26
C ASP A 82 -20.87 22.13 2.18
N ARG A 83 -20.75 22.83 3.33
CA ARG A 83 -20.50 24.28 3.37
C ARG A 83 -19.16 24.64 2.71
N ILE A 84 -18.08 23.94 3.05
CA ILE A 84 -16.75 24.20 2.49
C ILE A 84 -16.75 23.99 0.97
N LEU A 85 -17.36 22.90 0.51
CA LEU A 85 -17.40 22.56 -0.91
C LEU A 85 -18.31 23.49 -1.71
N TYR A 86 -19.41 23.95 -1.11
CA TYR A 86 -20.25 24.97 -1.71
C TYR A 86 -19.48 26.29 -1.90
N GLU A 87 -18.75 26.75 -0.90
CA GLU A 87 -17.91 27.94 -0.99
C GLU A 87 -16.82 27.79 -2.06
N LEU A 88 -16.21 26.60 -2.16
CA LEU A 88 -15.21 26.26 -3.18
C LEU A 88 -15.81 26.36 -4.58
N GLU A 89 -16.98 25.75 -4.81
CA GLU A 89 -17.63 25.79 -6.12
C GLU A 89 -18.02 27.22 -6.52
N GLN A 90 -18.52 28.03 -5.58
CA GLN A 90 -18.87 29.43 -5.85
C GLN A 90 -17.64 30.27 -6.25
N LYS A 91 -16.49 30.01 -5.68
CA LYS A 91 -15.24 30.76 -5.93
C LYS A 91 -14.53 30.32 -7.20
N THR A 92 -14.47 28.99 -7.42
CA THR A 92 -13.59 28.40 -8.45
C THR A 92 -14.36 27.73 -9.59
N GLY A 93 -15.63 27.41 -9.37
CA GLY A 93 -16.46 26.62 -10.26
C GLY A 93 -16.12 25.13 -10.29
N ILE A 94 -15.23 24.66 -9.39
CA ILE A 94 -14.85 23.25 -9.26
C ILE A 94 -16.01 22.47 -8.67
N GLN A 95 -16.42 21.38 -9.35
CA GLN A 95 -17.46 20.49 -8.88
C GLN A 95 -16.86 19.29 -8.13
N THR A 96 -17.32 19.08 -6.92
CA THR A 96 -16.81 17.99 -6.07
C THR A 96 -17.94 17.03 -5.71
N LEU A 97 -17.64 15.74 -5.68
CA LEU A 97 -18.50 14.70 -5.14
C LEU A 97 -17.71 13.94 -4.07
N VAL A 98 -18.25 13.87 -2.85
CA VAL A 98 -17.70 13.06 -1.76
C VAL A 98 -18.63 11.88 -1.51
N VAL A 99 -18.08 10.69 -1.45
CA VAL A 99 -18.83 9.46 -1.19
C VAL A 99 -18.19 8.74 0.00
N ALA A 100 -18.98 8.49 1.05
CA ALA A 100 -18.57 7.70 2.20
C ALA A 100 -19.48 6.47 2.30
N VAL A 101 -18.91 5.28 2.09
CA VAL A 101 -19.61 3.99 2.06
C VAL A 101 -18.86 2.94 2.87
N THR A 102 -19.59 1.92 3.32
CA THR A 102 -18.99 0.82 4.07
C THR A 102 -18.11 -0.03 3.17
N GLY A 103 -18.60 -0.49 2.03
CA GLY A 103 -17.88 -1.32 1.07
C GLY A 103 -18.24 -0.97 -0.37
N ILE A 104 -17.40 -1.34 -1.31
CA ILE A 104 -17.57 -1.07 -2.74
C ILE A 104 -17.49 -2.34 -3.57
N GLU A 105 -18.29 -2.41 -4.63
CA GLU A 105 -18.29 -3.52 -5.57
C GLU A 105 -16.88 -3.70 -6.18
N GLY A 106 -16.33 -4.91 -6.07
CA GLY A 106 -15.03 -5.28 -6.63
C GLY A 106 -13.82 -4.94 -5.77
N GLY A 107 -13.97 -4.19 -4.67
CA GLY A 107 -12.89 -3.94 -3.67
C GLY A 107 -11.71 -3.10 -4.15
N ASP A 108 -11.70 -2.62 -5.39
CA ASP A 108 -10.67 -1.72 -5.91
C ASP A 108 -11.12 -0.26 -5.87
N CYS A 109 -10.55 0.46 -4.91
CA CYS A 109 -10.92 1.86 -4.65
C CYS A 109 -10.64 2.78 -5.84
N PHE A 110 -9.54 2.57 -6.55
CA PHE A 110 -9.22 3.41 -7.72
C PHE A 110 -10.17 3.14 -8.88
N GLU A 111 -10.32 1.86 -9.25
CA GLU A 111 -11.19 1.47 -10.36
C GLU A 111 -12.64 1.91 -10.10
N PHE A 112 -13.14 1.69 -8.88
CA PHE A 112 -14.47 2.10 -8.50
C PHE A 112 -14.66 3.62 -8.58
N THR A 113 -13.73 4.41 -8.00
CA THR A 113 -13.83 5.87 -7.99
C THR A 113 -13.70 6.45 -9.40
N HIS A 114 -12.83 5.88 -10.22
CA HIS A 114 -12.64 6.28 -11.60
C HIS A 114 -13.89 5.99 -12.46
N ARG A 115 -14.50 4.82 -12.30
CA ARG A 115 -15.77 4.48 -12.94
C ARG A 115 -16.89 5.41 -12.46
N LEU A 116 -16.98 5.66 -11.15
CA LEU A 116 -17.95 6.58 -10.57
C LEU A 116 -17.80 7.98 -11.17
N PHE A 117 -16.56 8.50 -11.25
CA PHE A 117 -16.27 9.79 -11.86
C PHE A 117 -16.82 9.88 -13.30
N ASN A 118 -16.54 8.87 -14.12
CA ASN A 118 -16.92 8.86 -15.52
C ASN A 118 -18.42 8.61 -15.72
N GLU A 119 -19.06 7.75 -14.91
CA GLU A 119 -20.50 7.45 -15.03
C GLU A 119 -21.37 8.63 -14.56
N VAL A 120 -20.97 9.31 -13.48
CA VAL A 120 -21.68 10.48 -12.95
C VAL A 120 -21.35 11.73 -13.77
N GLY A 121 -20.14 11.81 -14.28
CA GLY A 121 -19.67 12.95 -15.07
C GLY A 121 -19.47 14.20 -14.22
N VAL A 122 -18.80 14.06 -13.07
CA VAL A 122 -18.51 15.17 -12.16
C VAL A 122 -17.64 16.22 -12.84
N GLY A 123 -18.03 17.48 -12.76
CA GLY A 123 -17.32 18.60 -13.37
C GLY A 123 -17.99 19.13 -14.64
N GLN A 124 -17.56 20.30 -15.05
CA GLN A 124 -18.04 20.96 -16.28
C GLN A 124 -17.33 20.36 -17.50
N LYS A 125 -18.08 19.97 -18.52
CA LYS A 125 -17.58 19.33 -19.76
C LYS A 125 -16.45 20.10 -20.43
N GLU A 126 -16.56 21.42 -20.47
CA GLU A 126 -15.60 22.29 -21.14
C GLU A 126 -14.32 22.50 -20.34
N ARG A 127 -14.40 22.39 -19.01
CA ARG A 127 -13.30 22.67 -18.08
C ARG A 127 -12.67 21.42 -17.50
N ASN A 128 -13.36 20.28 -17.51
CA ASN A 128 -12.95 19.03 -16.87
C ASN A 128 -12.50 19.25 -15.38
N ASN A 129 -13.22 20.10 -14.67
CA ASN A 129 -12.88 20.60 -13.34
C ASN A 129 -13.62 19.84 -12.22
N GLY A 130 -13.78 18.54 -12.38
CA GLY A 130 -14.40 17.66 -11.41
C GLY A 130 -13.40 17.08 -10.43
N LEU A 131 -13.85 16.83 -9.19
CA LEU A 131 -13.12 16.09 -8.15
C LEU A 131 -14.06 15.08 -7.51
N VAL A 132 -13.66 13.81 -7.45
CA VAL A 132 -14.38 12.78 -6.68
C VAL A 132 -13.47 12.29 -5.55
N ILE A 133 -14.04 12.24 -4.35
CA ILE A 133 -13.39 11.73 -3.15
C ILE A 133 -14.22 10.58 -2.62
N LEU A 134 -13.63 9.39 -2.56
CA LEU A 134 -14.22 8.18 -1.99
C LEU A 134 -13.57 7.87 -0.65
N LEU A 135 -14.40 7.59 0.36
CA LEU A 135 -14.02 6.89 1.59
C LEU A 135 -14.72 5.55 1.61
N SER A 136 -13.97 4.46 1.69
CA SER A 136 -14.50 3.14 2.00
C SER A 136 -13.89 2.60 3.27
N THR A 137 -14.76 2.22 4.22
CA THR A 137 -14.30 1.79 5.55
C THR A 137 -13.90 0.33 5.59
N GLU A 138 -14.49 -0.52 4.76
CA GLU A 138 -14.16 -1.95 4.67
C GLU A 138 -12.83 -2.17 3.93
N GLU A 139 -12.64 -1.52 2.78
CA GLU A 139 -11.39 -1.55 2.05
C GLU A 139 -10.29 -0.71 2.70
N ARG A 140 -10.65 0.06 3.74
CA ARG A 140 -9.76 0.98 4.45
C ARG A 140 -9.00 1.88 3.50
N CYS A 141 -9.72 2.55 2.63
CA CYS A 141 -9.13 3.41 1.63
C CYS A 141 -9.79 4.78 1.53
N VAL A 142 -9.01 5.77 1.21
CA VAL A 142 -9.46 7.07 0.71
C VAL A 142 -8.86 7.28 -0.69
N GLN A 143 -9.72 7.59 -1.67
CA GLN A 143 -9.33 7.75 -3.06
C GLN A 143 -9.80 9.09 -3.60
N PHE A 144 -8.89 9.83 -4.24
CA PHE A 144 -9.18 11.05 -4.98
C PHE A 144 -9.04 10.76 -6.47
N VAL A 145 -9.98 11.25 -7.27
CA VAL A 145 -9.90 11.23 -8.73
C VAL A 145 -10.21 12.63 -9.24
N THR A 146 -9.28 13.19 -10.02
CA THR A 146 -9.35 14.53 -10.57
C THR A 146 -9.64 14.50 -12.06
N GLY A 147 -10.42 15.46 -12.53
CA GLY A 147 -10.58 15.71 -13.97
C GLY A 147 -9.35 16.40 -14.57
N TYR A 148 -9.14 16.27 -15.84
CA TYR A 148 -8.00 16.85 -16.58
C TYR A 148 -7.74 18.33 -16.30
N GLY A 149 -8.81 19.11 -16.12
CA GLY A 149 -8.69 20.54 -15.82
C GLY A 149 -8.13 20.86 -14.44
N LEU A 150 -8.13 19.88 -13.54
CA LEU A 150 -7.56 20.03 -12.17
C LEU A 150 -6.14 19.48 -12.05
N GLU A 151 -5.65 18.66 -12.98
CA GLU A 151 -4.33 18.03 -12.89
C GLU A 151 -3.19 19.06 -12.76
N GLY A 152 -3.34 20.24 -13.37
CA GLY A 152 -2.39 21.34 -13.29
C GLY A 152 -2.40 22.08 -11.95
N VAL A 153 -3.54 22.04 -11.23
CA VAL A 153 -3.74 22.76 -9.96
C VAL A 153 -3.68 21.77 -8.78
N LEU A 154 -4.27 20.61 -8.93
CA LEU A 154 -4.33 19.54 -7.92
C LEU A 154 -3.76 18.24 -8.48
N PRO A 155 -2.44 18.15 -8.72
CA PRO A 155 -1.80 16.94 -9.22
C PRO A 155 -1.81 15.82 -8.18
N ASP A 156 -1.64 14.57 -8.63
CA ASP A 156 -1.67 13.35 -7.80
C ASP A 156 -0.73 13.41 -6.59
N ALA A 157 0.45 14.00 -6.76
CA ALA A 157 1.42 14.18 -5.68
C ALA A 157 0.86 15.04 -4.53
N ILE A 158 0.09 16.09 -4.86
CA ILE A 158 -0.56 16.94 -3.87
C ILE A 158 -1.74 16.21 -3.24
N CYS A 159 -2.57 15.52 -4.03
CA CYS A 159 -3.63 14.67 -3.51
C CYS A 159 -3.08 13.67 -2.49
N LYS A 160 -2.00 12.96 -2.84
CA LYS A 160 -1.35 11.99 -1.95
C LYS A 160 -0.82 12.63 -0.68
N ARG A 161 -0.24 13.83 -0.78
CA ARG A 161 0.28 14.57 0.38
C ARG A 161 -0.83 15.04 1.31
N ILE A 162 -1.95 15.54 0.76
CA ILE A 162 -3.14 15.91 1.54
C ILE A 162 -3.65 14.68 2.30
N GLN A 163 -3.82 13.54 1.62
CA GLN A 163 -4.25 12.31 2.26
C GLN A 163 -3.32 11.89 3.40
N SER A 164 -2.02 11.82 3.14
CA SER A 164 -1.02 11.35 4.12
C SER A 164 -0.92 12.26 5.33
N ARG A 165 -1.03 13.57 5.15
CA ARG A 165 -0.80 14.56 6.22
C ARG A 165 -2.04 14.86 7.05
N TYR A 166 -3.22 14.89 6.41
CA TYR A 166 -4.44 15.36 7.06
C TYR A 166 -5.50 14.27 7.25
N MET A 167 -5.42 13.14 6.53
CA MET A 167 -6.50 12.15 6.55
C MET A 167 -6.06 10.82 7.18
N VAL A 168 -4.96 10.23 6.71
CA VAL A 168 -4.56 8.85 7.01
C VAL A 168 -4.41 8.59 8.50
N GLU A 169 -3.87 9.52 9.27
CA GLU A 169 -3.68 9.33 10.71
C GLU A 169 -5.01 9.21 11.46
N HIS A 170 -6.00 10.04 11.11
CA HIS A 170 -7.34 10.03 11.70
C HIS A 170 -8.13 8.83 11.23
N LEU A 171 -8.16 8.58 9.92
CA LEU A 171 -8.87 7.44 9.33
C LEU A 171 -8.32 6.10 9.84
N GLY A 172 -7.02 6.01 10.09
CA GLY A 172 -6.38 4.83 10.69
C GLY A 172 -6.82 4.54 12.13
N LYS A 173 -7.36 5.55 12.82
CA LYS A 173 -7.92 5.44 14.17
C LYS A 173 -9.45 5.36 14.18
N ASP A 174 -10.07 5.14 13.02
CA ASP A 174 -11.52 5.13 12.78
C ASP A 174 -12.21 6.48 13.13
N ASP A 175 -11.44 7.58 13.17
CA ASP A 175 -11.94 8.95 13.32
C ASP A 175 -12.27 9.51 11.91
N TRP A 176 -13.41 9.02 11.37
CA TRP A 176 -13.86 9.33 10.01
C TRP A 176 -14.18 10.80 9.83
N ASP A 177 -14.84 11.40 10.82
CA ASP A 177 -15.27 12.79 10.77
C ASP A 177 -14.09 13.74 10.66
N THR A 178 -13.14 13.65 11.60
CA THR A 178 -11.97 14.52 11.60
C THR A 178 -11.12 14.31 10.35
N GLY A 179 -10.87 13.05 9.97
CA GLY A 179 -10.07 12.74 8.80
C GLY A 179 -10.65 13.32 7.51
N MET A 180 -11.96 13.22 7.32
CA MET A 180 -12.61 13.73 6.11
C MET A 180 -12.73 15.27 6.13
N VAL A 181 -13.10 15.87 7.25
CA VAL A 181 -13.22 17.33 7.35
C VAL A 181 -11.87 18.02 7.16
N GLU A 182 -10.81 17.55 7.83
CA GLU A 182 -9.45 18.10 7.67
C GLU A 182 -8.93 17.93 6.25
N GLY A 183 -9.16 16.76 5.64
CA GLY A 183 -8.83 16.52 4.24
C GLY A 183 -9.53 17.48 3.28
N ILE A 184 -10.84 17.70 3.45
CA ILE A 184 -11.61 18.64 2.61
C ILE A 184 -11.17 20.09 2.84
N ARG A 185 -10.84 20.47 4.08
CA ARG A 185 -10.27 21.81 4.38
C ARG A 185 -8.94 22.02 3.67
N ALA A 186 -8.07 21.01 3.70
CA ALA A 186 -6.78 21.06 3.01
C ALA A 186 -6.95 21.16 1.48
N VAL A 187 -7.87 20.38 0.88
CA VAL A 187 -8.23 20.48 -0.53
C VAL A 187 -8.72 21.89 -0.88
N ASN A 188 -9.66 22.43 -0.09
CA ASN A 188 -10.18 23.78 -0.30
C ASN A 188 -9.07 24.84 -0.19
N GLY A 189 -8.25 24.78 0.86
CA GLY A 189 -7.17 25.72 1.07
C GLY A 189 -6.10 25.67 -0.04
N TYR A 190 -5.89 24.51 -0.63
CA TYR A 190 -4.99 24.35 -1.77
C TYR A 190 -5.60 24.92 -3.06
N LEU A 191 -6.88 24.66 -3.32
CA LEU A 191 -7.57 25.09 -4.52
C LEU A 191 -7.95 26.59 -4.53
N ASP A 192 -8.16 27.21 -3.36
CA ASP A 192 -8.40 28.64 -3.26
C ASP A 192 -7.13 29.49 -3.11
N GLY A 193 -5.95 28.82 -3.14
CA GLY A 193 -4.65 29.48 -3.05
C GLY A 193 -4.23 29.93 -1.64
N SER A 194 -5.02 29.63 -0.62
CA SER A 194 -4.68 29.99 0.77
C SER A 194 -3.60 29.07 1.38
N MET A 195 -3.37 27.91 0.78
CA MET A 195 -2.35 26.93 1.16
C MET A 195 -1.28 26.72 0.07
N GLU A 196 -0.66 27.77 -0.40
CA GLU A 196 0.33 27.71 -1.51
C GLU A 196 1.59 26.88 -1.19
N ASN A 197 1.84 26.55 0.09
CA ASN A 197 3.07 25.94 0.58
C ASN A 197 2.96 24.49 1.08
N ILE A 198 1.96 23.71 0.65
CA ILE A 198 1.97 22.26 0.97
C ILE A 198 3.19 21.55 0.34
N GLY A 199 3.84 22.20 -0.63
CA GLY A 199 4.97 21.67 -1.38
C GLY A 199 6.37 21.88 -0.80
N SER A 200 6.57 22.82 0.13
CA SER A 200 7.91 23.31 0.49
C SER A 200 8.44 22.91 1.88
N ASN A 201 7.64 22.26 2.71
CA ASN A 201 8.04 21.85 4.06
C ASN A 201 7.92 20.35 4.28
N GLU A 202 8.24 19.53 3.27
CA GLU A 202 8.84 18.26 3.63
C GLU A 202 10.25 18.60 4.07
N ASP A 203 10.53 18.50 5.35
CA ASP A 203 11.84 18.09 5.80
C ASP A 203 12.09 16.78 5.06
N GLU A 204 12.65 16.89 3.85
CA GLU A 204 13.25 15.73 3.19
C GLU A 204 14.26 15.25 4.21
N ASP A 205 13.88 14.19 4.91
CA ASP A 205 14.77 13.54 5.85
C ASP A 205 15.95 13.03 5.02
N MET A 206 16.96 13.92 4.87
CA MET A 206 18.18 13.66 4.11
C MET A 206 19.04 12.59 4.80
N THR A 207 18.58 12.10 5.96
CA THR A 207 19.23 11.03 6.72
C THR A 207 19.55 9.80 5.86
N PRO A 208 18.63 9.27 5.02
CA PRO A 208 18.96 8.14 4.15
C PRO A 208 20.03 8.48 3.10
N LEU A 209 20.04 9.70 2.60
CA LEU A 209 21.05 10.14 1.63
C LEU A 209 22.43 10.26 2.29
N TYR A 210 22.51 10.79 3.52
CA TYR A 210 23.76 10.85 4.28
C TYR A 210 24.27 9.46 4.65
N ILE A 211 23.38 8.54 5.07
CA ILE A 211 23.73 7.15 5.37
C ILE A 211 24.25 6.45 4.11
N PHE A 212 23.57 6.61 2.98
CA PHE A 212 24.02 6.05 1.70
C PHE A 212 25.36 6.64 1.26
N GLY A 213 25.53 7.96 1.35
CA GLY A 213 26.78 8.64 1.07
C GLY A 213 27.93 8.17 1.95
N ALA A 214 27.71 8.04 3.26
CA ALA A 214 28.72 7.54 4.20
C ALA A 214 29.09 6.06 3.90
N PHE A 215 28.10 5.23 3.53
CA PHE A 215 28.34 3.84 3.16
C PHE A 215 29.16 3.72 1.85
N MET A 216 28.86 4.55 0.85
CA MET A 216 29.61 4.60 -0.41
C MET A 216 31.03 5.09 -0.20
N LEU A 217 31.24 6.17 0.57
CA LEU A 217 32.58 6.68 0.89
C LEU A 217 33.39 5.70 1.72
N GLY A 218 32.76 5.06 2.73
CA GLY A 218 33.39 4.01 3.52
C GLY A 218 33.78 2.79 2.67
N GLY A 219 32.89 2.35 1.78
CA GLY A 219 33.14 1.24 0.84
C GLY A 219 34.30 1.56 -0.13
N LEU A 220 34.30 2.75 -0.72
CA LEU A 220 35.38 3.20 -1.60
C LEU A 220 36.72 3.34 -0.83
N GLY A 221 36.67 3.82 0.40
CA GLY A 221 37.86 3.92 1.27
C GLY A 221 38.43 2.54 1.60
N LEU A 222 37.59 1.59 1.99
CA LEU A 222 38.01 0.21 2.27
C LEU A 222 38.54 -0.50 1.02
N PHE A 223 37.86 -0.31 -0.12
CA PHE A 223 38.32 -0.86 -1.39
C PHE A 223 39.66 -0.28 -1.82
N GLY A 224 39.81 1.04 -1.75
CA GLY A 224 41.08 1.73 -2.04
C GLY A 224 42.19 1.26 -1.11
N TRP A 225 41.92 1.11 0.20
CA TRP A 225 42.88 0.58 1.17
C TRP A 225 43.25 -0.88 0.88
N ALA A 226 42.29 -1.72 0.51
CA ALA A 226 42.53 -3.11 0.15
C ALA A 226 43.43 -3.24 -1.10
N VAL A 227 43.15 -2.44 -2.15
CA VAL A 227 43.98 -2.40 -3.37
C VAL A 227 45.39 -1.87 -3.05
N TRP A 228 45.47 -0.80 -2.28
CA TRP A 228 46.75 -0.24 -1.86
C TRP A 228 47.58 -1.20 -1.00
N SER A 229 46.95 -1.86 -0.05
CA SER A 229 47.58 -2.89 0.80
C SER A 229 48.04 -4.10 -0.02
N ASN A 230 47.24 -4.50 -1.00
CA ASN A 230 47.55 -5.68 -1.85
C ASN A 230 48.69 -5.43 -2.83
N ASN A 231 49.00 -4.16 -3.16
CA ASN A 231 50.08 -3.79 -4.08
C ASN A 231 51.44 -3.57 -3.38
N ARG A 232 51.65 -4.18 -2.19
CA ARG A 232 52.95 -4.09 -1.45
C ARG A 232 53.74 -5.37 -1.60
N CYS A 233 55.08 -5.20 -1.57
CA CYS A 233 55.99 -6.33 -1.45
C CYS A 233 55.85 -6.98 -0.08
N PRO A 234 55.71 -8.34 0.01
CA PRO A 234 55.56 -9.03 1.28
C PRO A 234 56.77 -8.89 2.22
N LYS A 235 57.98 -8.68 1.65
CA LYS A 235 59.23 -8.57 2.43
C LYS A 235 59.55 -7.16 2.91
N CYS A 236 59.51 -6.16 2.03
CA CYS A 236 59.91 -4.79 2.38
C CYS A 236 58.74 -3.79 2.49
N LYS A 237 57.48 -4.25 2.25
CA LYS A 237 56.23 -3.48 2.31
C LYS A 237 56.15 -2.23 1.41
N LYS A 238 57.13 -2.01 0.50
CA LYS A 238 57.12 -0.93 -0.47
C LYS A 238 56.32 -1.31 -1.73
N HIS A 239 55.82 -0.29 -2.45
CA HIS A 239 54.95 -0.43 -3.63
C HIS A 239 55.69 -0.55 -4.98
N LYS A 240 57.01 -0.70 -4.96
CA LYS A 240 57.81 -0.84 -6.19
C LYS A 240 57.89 -2.30 -6.66
N ILE A 241 56.74 -2.85 -7.10
CA ILE A 241 56.69 -4.21 -7.65
C ILE A 241 56.51 -4.15 -9.16
N GLN A 242 57.22 -5.00 -9.86
CA GLN A 242 57.15 -5.16 -11.33
C GLN A 242 56.71 -6.58 -11.64
N ARG A 243 55.78 -6.75 -12.60
CA ARG A 243 55.38 -8.03 -13.14
C ARG A 243 56.46 -8.52 -14.10
N ILE A 244 56.99 -9.73 -13.89
CA ILE A 244 58.01 -10.32 -14.75
C ILE A 244 57.35 -11.29 -15.75
N SER A 245 56.53 -12.19 -15.26
CA SER A 245 55.88 -13.21 -16.10
C SER A 245 54.47 -13.58 -15.56
N SER A 246 53.63 -14.11 -16.43
CA SER A 246 52.37 -14.75 -16.04
C SER A 246 52.18 -16.05 -16.78
N GLN A 247 51.66 -17.04 -16.09
CA GLN A 247 51.35 -18.35 -16.63
C GLN A 247 49.92 -18.73 -16.25
N VAL A 248 49.15 -19.28 -17.20
CA VAL A 248 47.82 -19.82 -16.94
C VAL A 248 48.01 -21.24 -16.35
N LEU A 249 47.57 -21.42 -15.10
CA LEU A 249 47.66 -22.70 -14.40
C LEU A 249 46.51 -23.64 -14.75
N SER A 250 45.30 -23.09 -14.83
CA SER A 250 44.11 -23.88 -15.12
C SER A 250 42.98 -23.07 -15.74
N ARG A 251 42.19 -23.72 -16.60
CA ARG A 251 40.92 -23.21 -17.11
C ARG A 251 39.83 -24.22 -16.76
N ALA A 252 38.95 -23.87 -15.83
CA ALA A 252 37.87 -24.75 -15.41
C ALA A 252 36.64 -23.96 -15.01
N ASN A 253 35.45 -24.46 -15.33
CA ASN A 253 34.17 -23.89 -14.93
C ASN A 253 33.98 -22.38 -15.27
N GLY A 254 34.52 -21.93 -16.40
CA GLY A 254 34.39 -20.53 -16.83
C GLY A 254 35.36 -19.58 -16.12
N PHE A 255 36.34 -20.09 -15.41
CA PHE A 255 37.38 -19.30 -14.76
C PHE A 255 38.78 -19.68 -15.23
N ILE A 256 39.62 -18.68 -15.37
CA ILE A 256 41.04 -18.82 -15.62
C ILE A 256 41.78 -18.51 -14.33
N THR A 257 42.66 -19.44 -13.91
CA THR A 257 43.58 -19.21 -12.80
C THR A 257 44.95 -18.91 -13.37
N GLU A 258 45.45 -17.68 -13.15
CA GLU A 258 46.77 -17.24 -13.58
C GLU A 258 47.69 -17.11 -12.38
N GLU A 259 48.92 -17.57 -12.53
CA GLU A 259 50.01 -17.30 -11.59
C GLU A 259 50.92 -16.22 -12.18
N THR A 260 51.04 -15.09 -11.50
CA THR A 260 51.84 -13.97 -11.90
C THR A 260 53.03 -13.81 -10.97
N THR A 261 54.24 -13.77 -11.54
CA THR A 261 55.50 -13.57 -10.82
C THR A 261 55.83 -12.09 -10.79
N TYR A 262 56.13 -11.57 -9.60
CA TYR A 262 56.48 -10.20 -9.35
C TYR A 262 57.90 -10.10 -8.79
N LEU A 263 58.63 -9.06 -9.20
CA LEU A 263 59.93 -8.66 -8.65
C LEU A 263 59.77 -7.34 -7.90
N CYS A 264 60.28 -7.26 -6.71
CA CYS A 264 60.37 -5.97 -5.98
C CYS A 264 61.66 -5.26 -6.39
N GLN A 265 61.52 -4.12 -7.08
CA GLN A 265 62.66 -3.29 -7.48
C GLN A 265 63.45 -2.69 -6.32
N ASN A 266 62.89 -2.69 -5.09
CA ASN A 266 63.58 -2.09 -3.94
C ASN A 266 64.44 -3.10 -3.17
N CYS A 267 64.01 -4.39 -3.07
CA CYS A 267 64.74 -5.41 -2.29
C CYS A 267 65.08 -6.66 -3.06
N GLY A 268 64.81 -6.73 -4.36
CA GLY A 268 65.11 -7.88 -5.22
C GLY A 268 64.27 -9.15 -4.94
N HIS A 269 63.33 -9.08 -4.01
CA HIS A 269 62.50 -10.22 -3.65
C HIS A 269 61.51 -10.58 -4.76
N THR A 270 61.52 -11.83 -5.21
CA THR A 270 60.53 -12.40 -6.16
C THR A 270 59.47 -13.16 -5.42
N PHE A 271 58.20 -12.99 -5.82
CA PHE A 271 57.05 -13.70 -5.26
C PHE A 271 55.97 -13.90 -6.31
N THR A 272 55.16 -14.94 -6.13
CA THR A 272 54.07 -15.26 -7.04
C THR A 272 52.72 -14.94 -6.40
N ARG A 273 51.75 -14.55 -7.24
CA ARG A 273 50.34 -14.37 -6.85
C ARG A 273 49.44 -15.12 -7.81
N LYS A 274 48.46 -15.83 -7.28
CA LYS A 274 47.43 -16.52 -8.05
C LYS A 274 46.21 -15.62 -8.12
N THR A 275 45.75 -15.30 -9.32
CA THR A 275 44.54 -14.53 -9.58
C THR A 275 43.56 -15.42 -10.36
N LYS A 276 42.29 -15.31 -9.99
CA LYS A 276 41.22 -16.02 -10.67
C LYS A 276 40.36 -15.00 -11.39
N SER A 277 40.25 -15.10 -12.71
CA SER A 277 39.43 -14.22 -13.56
C SER A 277 38.42 -15.03 -14.36
N SER A 278 37.34 -14.40 -14.81
CA SER A 278 36.37 -15.05 -15.72
C SER A 278 37.02 -15.28 -17.09
N ASP A 279 36.76 -16.45 -17.70
CA ASP A 279 37.23 -16.76 -19.04
C ASP A 279 36.30 -16.09 -20.06
N PRO A 280 36.77 -15.11 -20.85
CA PRO A 280 35.96 -14.44 -21.85
C PRO A 280 35.55 -15.36 -22.99
N ASN A 281 36.21 -16.51 -23.17
CA ASN A 281 35.90 -17.47 -24.21
C ASN A 281 35.05 -18.66 -23.73
N PHE A 282 34.63 -18.64 -22.45
CA PHE A 282 33.80 -19.69 -21.89
C PHE A 282 32.36 -19.59 -22.41
N ARG A 283 32.01 -20.47 -23.34
CA ARG A 283 30.60 -20.70 -23.72
C ARG A 283 30.04 -21.81 -22.86
N GLY A 284 29.49 -21.45 -21.69
CA GLY A 284 28.78 -22.39 -20.85
C GLY A 284 27.52 -22.95 -21.51
N PRO A 285 27.00 -24.10 -21.04
CA PRO A 285 25.70 -24.58 -21.50
C PRO A 285 24.65 -23.51 -21.19
N ARG A 286 23.83 -23.19 -22.19
CA ARG A 286 22.71 -22.26 -22.07
C ARG A 286 21.69 -22.85 -21.11
N SER A 287 21.87 -22.62 -19.83
CA SER A 287 20.82 -22.80 -18.84
C SER A 287 19.92 -21.54 -18.93
N GLY A 288 18.67 -21.74 -19.35
CA GLY A 288 17.68 -20.72 -19.43
C GLY A 288 17.28 -20.23 -18.03
N GLY A 289 18.01 -19.25 -17.50
CA GLY A 289 17.63 -18.48 -16.32
C GLY A 289 17.12 -17.11 -16.77
N PRO A 290 16.20 -16.49 -16.03
CA PRO A 290 15.65 -15.20 -16.41
C PRO A 290 16.74 -14.14 -16.39
N THR A 291 17.09 -13.66 -17.57
CA THR A 291 17.94 -12.48 -17.75
C THR A 291 17.12 -11.25 -17.28
N ILE A 292 17.51 -10.70 -16.16
CA ILE A 292 17.06 -9.35 -15.78
C ILE A 292 17.77 -8.39 -16.73
N PHE A 293 17.07 -8.00 -17.79
CA PHE A 293 17.45 -6.90 -18.65
C PHE A 293 17.16 -5.59 -17.93
N MET A 294 18.17 -5.00 -17.35
CA MET A 294 18.19 -3.58 -17.07
C MET A 294 18.59 -2.89 -18.38
N GLY A 295 17.62 -2.57 -19.18
CA GLY A 295 17.78 -1.86 -20.44
C GLY A 295 16.65 -0.88 -20.61
N GLY A 296 16.99 0.40 -20.60
CA GLY A 296 16.10 1.52 -20.75
C GLY A 296 15.49 1.64 -22.14
N GLY A 297 14.37 2.34 -22.21
CA GLY A 297 13.96 3.13 -23.34
C GLY A 297 12.98 2.46 -24.29
N GLY A 298 11.83 3.10 -24.45
CA GLY A 298 10.97 2.89 -25.59
C GLY A 298 9.49 3.04 -25.28
N PHE A 299 9.04 4.26 -25.07
CA PHE A 299 7.64 4.62 -25.15
C PHE A 299 7.20 4.54 -26.62
N GLY A 300 6.27 3.64 -26.92
CA GLY A 300 5.57 3.58 -28.18
C GLY A 300 4.10 3.39 -27.89
N GLY A 301 3.36 4.50 -27.83
CA GLY A 301 1.92 4.49 -27.68
C GLY A 301 1.20 3.94 -28.89
N ARG A 302 0.10 3.22 -28.65
CA ARG A 302 -0.94 3.03 -29.64
C ARG A 302 -2.28 3.09 -28.94
N GLY A 303 -3.00 4.19 -29.20
CA GLY A 303 -4.34 4.41 -28.77
C GLY A 303 -5.32 3.46 -29.44
N GLY A 304 -6.29 3.02 -28.66
CA GLY A 304 -7.52 2.40 -29.12
C GLY A 304 -8.66 3.16 -28.48
N GLY A 305 -9.37 3.95 -29.28
CA GLY A 305 -10.52 4.70 -28.85
C GLY A 305 -11.72 3.80 -28.61
N PHE A 306 -12.47 4.10 -27.57
CA PHE A 306 -13.85 3.69 -27.43
C PHE A 306 -14.73 4.92 -27.31
N SER A 307 -15.64 5.04 -28.26
CA SER A 307 -16.70 6.04 -28.24
C SER A 307 -17.92 5.47 -27.55
N GLY A 308 -18.55 6.25 -26.70
CA GLY A 308 -19.88 5.92 -26.20
C GLY A 308 -20.38 6.87 -25.14
N GLY A 309 -21.33 7.73 -25.51
CA GLY A 309 -22.43 8.16 -24.67
C GLY A 309 -22.15 9.23 -23.62
N SER A 310 -22.54 10.46 -23.93
CA SER A 310 -22.34 11.66 -23.15
C SER A 310 -23.36 11.84 -22.05
N PHE A 311 -22.86 12.02 -20.83
CA PHE A 311 -23.35 13.01 -19.87
C PHE A 311 -22.39 14.18 -19.92
N GLY A 312 -22.84 15.42 -19.72
CA GLY A 312 -22.06 16.64 -19.90
C GLY A 312 -20.87 16.80 -18.97
N GLY A 313 -20.20 15.73 -18.60
CA GLY A 313 -19.17 15.61 -17.62
C GLY A 313 -17.76 15.62 -18.16
N GLY A 314 -16.84 16.11 -17.36
CA GLY A 314 -15.43 16.05 -17.60
C GLY A 314 -14.93 14.61 -17.68
N MET A 315 -13.90 14.39 -18.48
CA MET A 315 -13.20 13.12 -18.55
C MET A 315 -11.99 13.16 -17.58
N SER A 316 -11.84 12.11 -16.79
CA SER A 316 -10.59 11.87 -16.07
C SER A 316 -9.66 11.04 -16.93
N GLY A 317 -8.40 11.43 -17.03
CA GLY A 317 -7.35 10.69 -17.74
C GLY A 317 -6.72 9.58 -16.94
N GLY A 318 -7.30 9.24 -15.78
CA GLY A 318 -6.71 8.30 -14.85
C GLY A 318 -5.79 8.96 -13.84
N GLY A 319 -5.77 10.29 -13.73
CA GLY A 319 -5.18 11.01 -12.61
C GLY A 319 -5.94 10.71 -11.33
N GLY A 320 -5.22 10.42 -10.27
CA GLY A 320 -5.81 10.16 -8.98
C GLY A 320 -4.80 9.63 -7.98
N ALA A 321 -5.04 9.91 -6.71
CA ALA A 321 -4.22 9.41 -5.62
C ALA A 321 -5.09 8.65 -4.63
N GLY A 322 -4.61 7.51 -4.17
CA GLY A 322 -5.24 6.70 -3.14
C GLY A 322 -4.31 6.41 -1.98
N SER A 323 -4.87 6.36 -0.78
CA SER A 323 -4.19 5.92 0.44
C SER A 323 -5.00 4.82 1.09
N ARG A 324 -4.32 3.82 1.61
CA ARG A 324 -4.86 2.83 2.55
C ARG A 324 -4.40 3.20 3.94
N PHE A 325 -5.19 2.87 4.95
CA PHE A 325 -4.94 3.22 6.35
C PHE A 325 -5.30 2.09 7.31
#